data_a25e357cb1e722fab2e7562e26aa20cf
#
_entry.id   a25e357cb1e722fab2e7562e26aa20cf
#
_cell.length_a   1.000
_cell.length_b   1.000
_cell.length_c   1.000
_cell.angle_alpha   90.00
_cell.angle_beta   90.00
_cell.angle_gamma   90.00
#
_symmetry.space_group_name_H-M   'P 1'
#
loop_
_entity.id
_entity.type
_entity.pdbx_description
1 polymer ?
#
loop_
_entity_poly.entity_id
_entity_poly.type
_entity_poly.pdbx_seq_one_letter_code
_entity_poly.pdbx_strand_id
1 'polypeptide(L)'
;MEGLKRYIREVPDWPKPGILFYDITTLLKDPVGLHHAVDALANHYVGRLIDRVVGVEARGFIFAPMVAYRLNAGFVPVRKPKKLPAETVRADYSLEYGKDALEMHRDAITPGQEVLIIDDLLATGGTAAAVAQLVESQGGHVAGLGFLIELDFLNGRDKLAKHDVHSVLRYQS
;
A
#
# COMPACT_ATOMS: atom_id res chain seq x y z
N MET A 1 -18.85 -3.03 4.68
CA MET A 1 -17.39 -3.35 4.63
C MET A 1 -17.05 -4.60 5.44
N GLU A 2 -17.68 -4.85 6.59
CA GLU A 2 -17.50 -6.10 7.36
C GLU A 2 -17.69 -7.38 6.51
N GLY A 3 -18.54 -7.37 5.49
CA GLY A 3 -18.75 -8.49 4.59
C GLY A 3 -17.51 -8.96 3.80
N LEU A 4 -16.46 -8.11 3.67
CA LEU A 4 -15.22 -8.52 3.01
C LEU A 4 -14.34 -9.42 3.87
N LYS A 5 -14.43 -9.34 5.19
CA LYS A 5 -13.64 -10.21 6.10
C LYS A 5 -13.87 -11.69 5.84
N ARG A 6 -15.09 -12.10 5.45
CA ARG A 6 -15.44 -13.49 5.13
C ARG A 6 -14.63 -14.10 3.98
N TYR A 7 -14.05 -13.26 3.12
CA TYR A 7 -13.21 -13.70 2.00
C TYR A 7 -11.73 -13.86 2.38
N ILE A 8 -11.33 -13.40 3.58
CA ILE A 8 -9.94 -13.46 4.04
C ILE A 8 -9.78 -14.67 4.93
N ARG A 9 -8.73 -15.45 4.66
CA ARG A 9 -8.41 -16.64 5.46
C ARG A 9 -7.46 -16.27 6.59
N GLU A 10 -7.81 -16.64 7.80
CA GLU A 10 -6.94 -16.55 8.95
C GLU A 10 -6.06 -17.81 9.05
N VAL A 11 -4.74 -17.61 9.12
CA VAL A 11 -3.75 -18.69 9.25
C VAL A 11 -2.99 -18.47 10.55
N PRO A 12 -3.34 -19.19 11.62
CA PRO A 12 -2.63 -19.08 12.88
C PRO A 12 -1.21 -19.67 12.78
N ASP A 13 -0.33 -19.12 13.61
CA ASP A 13 1.07 -19.58 13.75
C ASP A 13 1.88 -19.56 12.45
N TRP A 14 1.62 -18.61 11.55
CA TRP A 14 2.37 -18.44 10.31
C TRP A 14 2.93 -16.99 10.20
N PRO A 15 4.19 -16.76 9.78
CA PRO A 15 5.24 -17.74 9.43
C PRO A 15 5.94 -18.36 10.64
N LYS A 16 5.55 -17.97 11.85
CA LYS A 16 6.08 -18.51 13.11
C LYS A 16 5.00 -18.52 14.19
N PRO A 17 5.15 -19.36 15.25
CA PRO A 17 4.20 -19.41 16.36
C PRO A 17 3.88 -18.03 16.95
N GLY A 18 2.61 -17.81 17.27
CA GLY A 18 2.08 -16.58 17.86
C GLY A 18 1.70 -15.49 16.85
N ILE A 19 1.89 -15.71 15.56
CA ILE A 19 1.46 -14.77 14.51
C ILE A 19 0.18 -15.28 13.86
N LEU A 20 -0.86 -14.45 13.82
CA LEU A 20 -2.04 -14.66 13.00
C LEU A 20 -1.84 -13.95 11.65
N PHE A 21 -1.77 -14.71 10.58
CA PHE A 21 -1.60 -14.19 9.23
C PHE A 21 -2.94 -14.08 8.51
N TYR A 22 -3.18 -12.95 7.89
CA TYR A 22 -4.37 -12.68 7.08
C TYR A 22 -4.05 -12.93 5.61
N ASP A 23 -4.45 -14.08 5.10
CA ASP A 23 -4.23 -14.51 3.73
C ASP A 23 -5.32 -13.96 2.81
N ILE A 24 -4.93 -13.04 1.95
CA ILE A 24 -5.81 -12.41 0.96
C ILE A 24 -6.02 -13.25 -0.31
N THR A 25 -5.30 -14.35 -0.49
CA THR A 25 -5.41 -15.14 -1.73
C THR A 25 -6.81 -15.72 -1.93
N THR A 26 -7.52 -16.00 -0.86
CA THR A 26 -8.92 -16.42 -0.89
C THR A 26 -9.87 -15.32 -1.36
N LEU A 27 -9.60 -14.06 -1.00
CA LEU A 27 -10.30 -12.90 -1.52
C LEU A 27 -9.97 -12.67 -3.00
N LEU A 28 -8.70 -12.77 -3.37
CA LEU A 28 -8.25 -12.51 -4.74
C LEU A 28 -8.82 -13.48 -5.78
N LYS A 29 -9.01 -14.76 -5.41
CA LYS A 29 -9.57 -15.77 -6.30
C LYS A 29 -11.09 -15.68 -6.47
N ASP A 30 -11.77 -14.95 -5.60
CA ASP A 30 -13.22 -14.75 -5.67
C ASP A 30 -13.53 -13.46 -6.46
N PRO A 31 -14.29 -13.54 -7.58
CA PRO A 31 -14.52 -12.37 -8.41
C PRO A 31 -15.30 -11.26 -7.68
N VAL A 32 -16.23 -11.61 -6.79
CA VAL A 32 -16.99 -10.64 -6.01
C VAL A 32 -16.11 -10.01 -4.94
N GLY A 33 -15.33 -10.82 -4.22
CA GLY A 33 -14.38 -10.36 -3.21
C GLY A 33 -13.34 -9.39 -3.80
N LEU A 34 -12.74 -9.76 -4.93
CA LEU A 34 -11.75 -8.93 -5.61
C LEU A 34 -12.34 -7.59 -6.07
N HIS A 35 -13.50 -7.59 -6.74
CA HIS A 35 -14.15 -6.36 -7.21
C HIS A 35 -14.50 -5.44 -6.03
N HIS A 36 -15.09 -5.98 -4.96
CA HIS A 36 -15.45 -5.20 -3.79
C HIS A 36 -14.23 -4.59 -3.09
N ALA A 37 -13.11 -5.32 -3.02
CA ALA A 37 -11.87 -4.81 -2.43
C ALA A 37 -11.29 -3.63 -3.23
N VAL A 38 -11.21 -3.78 -4.56
CA VAL A 38 -10.72 -2.72 -5.45
C VAL A 38 -11.64 -1.49 -5.41
N ASP A 39 -12.95 -1.71 -5.48
CA ASP A 39 -13.93 -0.63 -5.41
C ASP A 39 -13.88 0.10 -4.06
N ALA A 40 -13.75 -0.62 -2.95
CA ALA A 40 -13.65 -0.01 -1.63
C ALA A 40 -12.40 0.85 -1.47
N LEU A 41 -11.26 0.41 -2.04
CA LEU A 41 -10.03 1.20 -2.08
C LEU A 41 -10.17 2.44 -2.98
N ALA A 42 -10.69 2.27 -4.19
CA ALA A 42 -10.77 3.35 -5.17
C ALA A 42 -11.83 4.40 -4.82
N ASN A 43 -13.01 3.97 -4.36
CA ASN A 43 -14.16 4.87 -4.14
C ASN A 43 -13.89 5.95 -3.10
N HIS A 44 -12.99 5.70 -2.13
CA HIS A 44 -12.58 6.72 -1.16
C HIS A 44 -11.93 7.94 -1.83
N TYR A 45 -11.32 7.73 -2.99
CA TYR A 45 -10.56 8.75 -3.72
C TYR A 45 -11.26 9.26 -4.99
N VAL A 46 -12.44 8.75 -5.33
CA VAL A 46 -13.24 9.24 -6.47
C VAL A 46 -13.56 10.72 -6.28
N GLY A 47 -13.34 11.50 -7.33
CA GLY A 47 -13.55 12.95 -7.31
C GLY A 47 -12.35 13.76 -6.78
N ARG A 48 -11.29 13.08 -6.31
CA ARG A 48 -10.03 13.74 -5.97
C ARG A 48 -9.08 13.71 -7.19
N LEU A 49 -8.25 14.74 -7.33
CA LEU A 49 -7.18 14.72 -8.33
C LEU A 49 -6.10 13.74 -7.90
N ILE A 50 -5.88 12.71 -8.69
CA ILE A 50 -4.79 11.74 -8.51
C ILE A 50 -4.08 11.57 -9.86
N ASP A 51 -2.82 11.96 -9.92
CA ASP A 51 -2.00 11.84 -11.13
C ASP A 51 -1.33 10.46 -11.22
N ARG A 52 -0.87 9.94 -10.08
CA ARG A 52 -0.16 8.66 -9.98
C ARG A 52 -0.66 7.84 -8.80
N VAL A 53 -0.72 6.53 -9.01
CA VAL A 53 -0.90 5.55 -7.94
C VAL A 53 0.38 4.75 -7.80
N VAL A 54 0.98 4.79 -6.63
CA VAL A 54 2.19 4.04 -6.29
C VAL A 54 1.80 2.74 -5.61
N GLY A 55 2.36 1.63 -6.07
CA GLY A 55 2.21 0.32 -5.45
C GLY A 55 3.54 -0.28 -5.02
N VAL A 56 3.52 -1.01 -3.91
CA VAL A 56 4.72 -1.60 -3.31
C VAL A 56 4.82 -3.09 -3.65
N GLU A 57 5.98 -3.55 -4.10
CA GLU A 57 6.28 -4.97 -4.27
C GLU A 57 6.12 -5.73 -2.94
N ALA A 58 5.43 -6.85 -2.89
CA ALA A 58 4.84 -7.58 -3.99
C ALA A 58 3.31 -7.42 -4.06
N ARG A 59 2.59 -7.47 -2.93
CA ARG A 59 1.12 -7.55 -2.91
C ARG A 59 0.42 -6.23 -3.23
N GLY A 60 1.09 -5.10 -3.00
CA GLY A 60 0.61 -3.80 -3.45
C GLY A 60 0.44 -3.70 -4.96
N PHE A 61 1.22 -4.48 -5.74
CA PHE A 61 1.09 -4.56 -7.19
C PHE A 61 -0.21 -5.19 -7.67
N ILE A 62 -0.92 -5.90 -6.81
CA ILE A 62 -2.23 -6.48 -7.13
C ILE A 62 -3.28 -5.39 -7.18
N PHE A 63 -3.32 -4.49 -6.19
CA PHE A 63 -4.38 -3.49 -6.04
C PHE A 63 -4.06 -2.16 -6.73
N ALA A 64 -2.82 -1.69 -6.63
CA ALA A 64 -2.46 -0.36 -7.10
C ALA A 64 -2.72 -0.12 -8.59
N PRO A 65 -2.42 -1.03 -9.53
CA PRO A 65 -2.75 -0.85 -10.94
C PRO A 65 -4.26 -0.80 -11.20
N MET A 66 -5.04 -1.61 -10.47
CA MET A 66 -6.51 -1.61 -10.62
C MET A 66 -7.12 -0.32 -10.07
N VAL A 67 -6.60 0.19 -8.95
CA VAL A 67 -7.01 1.50 -8.40
C VAL A 67 -6.60 2.62 -9.35
N ALA A 68 -5.40 2.60 -9.91
CA ALA A 68 -4.95 3.56 -10.93
C ALA A 68 -5.89 3.60 -12.13
N TYR A 69 -6.24 2.43 -12.66
CA TYR A 69 -7.20 2.31 -13.75
C TYR A 69 -8.57 2.91 -13.40
N ARG A 70 -9.09 2.61 -12.21
CA ARG A 70 -10.38 3.14 -11.71
C ARG A 70 -10.38 4.65 -11.55
N LEU A 71 -9.25 5.24 -11.18
CA LEU A 71 -9.09 6.68 -10.95
C LEU A 71 -8.58 7.44 -12.18
N ASN A 72 -8.36 6.77 -13.32
CA ASN A 72 -7.76 7.35 -14.53
C ASN A 72 -6.39 7.99 -14.25
N ALA A 73 -5.58 7.33 -13.42
CA ALA A 73 -4.24 7.74 -13.02
C ALA A 73 -3.17 6.79 -13.61
N GLY A 74 -1.91 7.23 -13.63
CA GLY A 74 -0.78 6.36 -13.96
C GLY A 74 -0.39 5.48 -12.78
N PHE A 75 0.24 4.32 -13.05
CA PHE A 75 0.79 3.43 -12.03
C PHE A 75 2.31 3.54 -11.94
N VAL A 76 2.84 3.58 -10.73
CA VAL A 76 4.28 3.63 -10.44
C VAL A 76 4.66 2.48 -9.51
N PRO A 77 5.57 1.58 -9.91
CA PRO A 77 6.06 0.53 -9.06
C PRO A 77 7.15 1.03 -8.11
N VAL A 78 7.05 0.65 -6.84
CA VAL A 78 8.12 0.74 -5.84
C VAL A 78 8.61 -0.67 -5.52
N ARG A 79 9.92 -0.89 -5.61
CA ARG A 79 10.50 -2.22 -5.53
C ARG A 79 11.68 -2.29 -4.57
N LYS A 80 12.05 -3.49 -4.21
CA LYS A 80 13.31 -3.79 -3.51
C LYS A 80 14.53 -3.35 -4.36
N PRO A 81 15.69 -3.07 -3.73
CA PRO A 81 16.87 -2.62 -4.45
C PRO A 81 17.27 -3.52 -5.61
N LYS A 82 17.79 -2.90 -6.68
CA LYS A 82 18.30 -3.57 -7.89
C LYS A 82 17.24 -4.32 -8.72
N LYS A 83 15.96 -3.98 -8.56
CA LYS A 83 14.85 -4.58 -9.34
C LYS A 83 14.35 -3.69 -10.46
N LEU A 84 14.69 -2.40 -10.45
CA LEU A 84 14.30 -1.43 -11.47
C LEU A 84 15.47 -1.18 -12.43
N PRO A 85 15.21 -1.12 -13.75
CA PRO A 85 16.30 -1.10 -14.75
C PRO A 85 16.91 0.27 -15.02
N ALA A 86 16.20 1.38 -14.71
CA ALA A 86 16.70 2.73 -14.94
C ALA A 86 17.20 3.37 -13.63
N GLU A 87 17.60 4.63 -13.67
CA GLU A 87 18.04 5.37 -12.48
C GLU A 87 16.93 5.44 -11.42
N THR A 88 17.30 5.19 -10.16
CA THR A 88 16.39 5.17 -9.03
C THR A 88 16.71 6.21 -7.98
N VAL A 89 15.69 6.55 -7.20
CA VAL A 89 15.83 7.13 -5.87
C VAL A 89 15.53 6.06 -4.84
N ARG A 90 16.13 6.17 -3.66
CA ARG A 90 16.10 5.15 -2.62
C ARG A 90 15.69 5.73 -1.27
N ALA A 91 14.89 4.98 -0.52
CA ALA A 91 14.63 5.22 0.90
C ALA A 91 14.97 3.96 1.70
N ASP A 92 15.78 4.15 2.74
CA ASP A 92 16.08 3.10 3.72
C ASP A 92 15.11 3.21 4.90
N TYR A 93 14.68 2.08 5.45
CA TYR A 93 13.83 2.04 6.62
C TYR A 93 14.21 0.89 7.56
N SER A 94 13.93 1.08 8.84
CA SER A 94 14.23 0.10 9.87
C SER A 94 13.09 -0.91 9.99
N LEU A 95 13.43 -2.18 10.06
CA LEU A 95 12.56 -3.27 10.46
C LEU A 95 12.81 -3.59 11.94
N GLU A 96 11.93 -4.40 12.53
CA GLU A 96 12.14 -4.94 13.88
C GLU A 96 13.48 -5.69 14.01
N TYR A 97 13.89 -6.35 12.92
CA TYR A 97 15.16 -7.04 12.80
C TYR A 97 15.90 -6.64 11.50
N GLY A 98 16.66 -5.53 11.57
CA GLY A 98 17.52 -5.09 10.47
C GLY A 98 17.04 -3.83 9.76
N LYS A 99 17.64 -3.59 8.59
CA LYS A 99 17.29 -2.47 7.69
C LYS A 99 16.85 -3.04 6.35
N ASP A 100 15.91 -2.40 5.74
CA ASP A 100 15.47 -2.68 4.37
C ASP A 100 15.44 -1.37 3.57
N ALA A 101 15.29 -1.47 2.26
CA ALA A 101 15.25 -0.32 1.38
C ALA A 101 14.23 -0.54 0.27
N LEU A 102 13.72 0.57 -0.25
CA LEU A 102 12.84 0.62 -1.40
C LEU A 102 13.37 1.62 -2.42
N GLU A 103 13.13 1.32 -3.68
CA GLU A 103 13.53 2.16 -4.81
C GLU A 103 12.33 2.47 -5.70
N MET A 104 12.37 3.67 -6.27
CA MET A 104 11.45 4.16 -7.30
C MET A 104 12.28 4.78 -8.43
N HIS A 105 11.85 4.68 -9.68
CA HIS A 105 12.53 5.37 -10.77
C HIS A 105 12.58 6.87 -10.51
N ARG A 106 13.71 7.50 -10.83
CA ARG A 106 13.94 8.93 -10.64
C ARG A 106 12.99 9.82 -11.41
N ASP A 107 12.48 9.35 -12.54
CA ASP A 107 11.54 10.04 -13.42
C ASP A 107 10.06 9.65 -13.20
N ALA A 108 9.78 8.88 -12.16
CA ALA A 108 8.44 8.34 -11.93
C ALA A 108 7.42 9.42 -11.50
N ILE A 109 7.88 10.40 -10.73
CA ILE A 109 7.04 11.48 -10.20
C ILE A 109 7.59 12.83 -10.69
N THR A 110 6.69 13.66 -11.22
CA THR A 110 6.98 15.04 -11.56
C THR A 110 6.59 15.95 -10.39
N PRO A 111 7.40 16.96 -10.03
CA PRO A 111 7.05 17.89 -8.96
C PRO A 111 5.63 18.46 -9.09
N GLY A 112 4.89 18.49 -7.99
CA GLY A 112 3.52 18.98 -7.92
C GLY A 112 2.44 17.95 -8.25
N GLN A 113 2.78 16.73 -8.66
CA GLN A 113 1.79 15.68 -8.89
C GLN A 113 1.17 15.18 -7.59
N GLU A 114 -0.14 14.90 -7.66
CA GLU A 114 -0.92 14.27 -6.60
C GLU A 114 -0.76 12.75 -6.67
N VAL A 115 -0.23 12.16 -5.63
CA VAL A 115 0.17 10.76 -5.58
C VAL A 115 -0.59 10.01 -4.50
N LEU A 116 -1.26 8.93 -4.90
CA LEU A 116 -1.90 7.98 -3.99
C LEU A 116 -1.00 6.76 -3.80
N ILE A 117 -0.77 6.35 -2.57
CA ILE A 117 -0.01 5.14 -2.23
C ILE A 117 -0.99 4.03 -1.87
N ILE A 118 -0.88 2.87 -2.51
CA ILE A 118 -1.73 1.71 -2.27
C ILE A 118 -0.88 0.50 -1.90
N ASP A 119 -1.26 -0.16 -0.82
CA ASP A 119 -0.70 -1.46 -0.42
C ASP A 119 -1.81 -2.38 0.12
N ASP A 120 -1.50 -3.65 0.30
CA ASP A 120 -2.46 -4.61 0.86
C ASP A 120 -2.60 -4.48 2.38
N LEU A 121 -1.52 -4.17 3.09
CA LEU A 121 -1.45 -4.24 4.55
C LEU A 121 -0.73 -3.04 5.16
N LEU A 122 -1.36 -2.39 6.13
CA LEU A 122 -0.72 -1.49 7.08
C LEU A 122 -0.45 -2.27 8.38
N ALA A 123 0.82 -2.59 8.62
CA ALA A 123 1.29 -3.20 9.86
C ALA A 123 1.97 -2.14 10.75
N THR A 124 3.30 -2.11 10.79
CA THR A 124 4.05 -1.13 11.60
C THR A 124 4.25 0.24 10.94
N GLY A 125 3.83 0.39 9.68
CA GLY A 125 3.90 1.65 8.93
C GLY A 125 5.27 2.01 8.34
N GLY A 126 6.30 1.21 8.58
CA GLY A 126 7.66 1.51 8.10
C GLY A 126 7.77 1.56 6.58
N THR A 127 7.23 0.56 5.89
CA THR A 127 7.18 0.50 4.42
C THR A 127 6.44 1.71 3.84
N ALA A 128 5.25 1.98 4.35
CA ALA A 128 4.42 3.07 3.87
C ALA A 128 5.08 4.46 4.08
N ALA A 129 5.73 4.67 5.22
CA ALA A 129 6.48 5.89 5.50
C ALA A 129 7.68 6.06 4.54
N ALA A 130 8.40 4.98 4.22
CA ALA A 130 9.50 5.02 3.26
C ALA A 130 9.01 5.36 1.85
N VAL A 131 7.87 4.83 1.42
CA VAL A 131 7.26 5.16 0.13
C VAL A 131 6.81 6.62 0.08
N ALA A 132 6.17 7.12 1.13
CA ALA A 132 5.80 8.52 1.23
C ALA A 132 7.03 9.44 1.11
N GLN A 133 8.13 9.09 1.77
CA GLN A 133 9.40 9.81 1.65
C GLN A 133 9.95 9.81 0.21
N LEU A 134 9.86 8.68 -0.51
CA LEU A 134 10.28 8.61 -1.93
C LEU A 134 9.47 9.57 -2.79
N VAL A 135 8.15 9.59 -2.65
CA VAL A 135 7.26 10.50 -3.38
C VAL A 135 7.61 11.96 -3.08
N GLU A 136 7.70 12.31 -1.81
CA GLU A 136 8.02 13.69 -1.38
C GLU A 136 9.41 14.13 -1.85
N SER A 137 10.40 13.22 -1.85
CA SER A 137 11.76 13.53 -2.31
C SER A 137 11.85 13.92 -3.78
N GLN A 138 10.86 13.53 -4.58
CA GLN A 138 10.74 13.91 -5.99
C GLN A 138 9.79 15.11 -6.21
N GLY A 139 9.36 15.76 -5.14
CA GLY A 139 8.46 16.91 -5.20
C GLY A 139 6.99 16.56 -5.42
N GLY A 140 6.62 15.29 -5.31
CA GLY A 140 5.22 14.84 -5.31
C GLY A 140 4.52 15.16 -4.01
N HIS A 141 3.20 15.33 -4.08
CA HIS A 141 2.34 15.48 -2.92
C HIS A 141 1.62 14.16 -2.64
N VAL A 142 1.73 13.66 -1.42
CA VAL A 142 1.01 12.44 -1.01
C VAL A 142 -0.45 12.80 -0.72
N ALA A 143 -1.32 12.52 -1.69
CA ALA A 143 -2.76 12.78 -1.60
C ALA A 143 -3.46 11.85 -0.59
N GLY A 144 -2.89 10.69 -0.33
CA GLY A 144 -3.39 9.73 0.65
C GLY A 144 -2.66 8.40 0.57
N LEU A 145 -2.92 7.55 1.58
CA LEU A 145 -2.47 6.16 1.60
C LEU A 145 -3.67 5.25 1.83
N GLY A 146 -3.86 4.27 0.95
CA GLY A 146 -4.95 3.30 1.01
C GLY A 146 -4.44 1.89 1.26
N PHE A 147 -5.08 1.19 2.19
CA PHE A 147 -4.77 -0.19 2.56
C PHE A 147 -6.02 -1.06 2.55
N LEU A 148 -5.90 -2.29 2.07
CA LEU A 148 -6.98 -3.25 2.21
C LEU A 148 -7.18 -3.63 3.66
N ILE A 149 -6.08 -3.91 4.37
CA ILE A 149 -6.07 -4.35 5.76
C ILE A 149 -5.20 -3.43 6.61
N GLU A 150 -5.65 -3.13 7.82
CA GLU A 150 -4.86 -2.48 8.86
C GLU A 150 -4.87 -3.33 10.12
N LEU A 151 -3.69 -3.56 10.71
CA LEU A 151 -3.50 -4.20 12.00
C LEU A 151 -3.37 -3.10 13.06
N ASP A 152 -4.50 -2.70 13.65
CA ASP A 152 -4.58 -1.57 14.59
C ASP A 152 -3.62 -1.71 15.77
N PHE A 153 -3.45 -2.93 16.28
CA PHE A 153 -2.59 -3.22 17.42
C PHE A 153 -1.08 -2.96 17.18
N LEU A 154 -0.68 -2.76 15.92
CA LEU A 154 0.70 -2.41 15.56
C LEU A 154 0.94 -0.90 15.42
N ASN A 155 -0.10 -0.09 15.57
CA ASN A 155 -0.04 1.38 15.57
C ASN A 155 0.69 1.99 14.35
N GLY A 156 0.55 1.38 13.18
CA GLY A 156 1.25 1.81 11.96
C GLY A 156 0.93 3.24 11.53
N ARG A 157 -0.27 3.75 11.88
CA ARG A 157 -0.69 5.13 11.61
C ARG A 157 0.19 6.19 12.27
N ASP A 158 0.83 5.87 13.40
CA ASP A 158 1.68 6.83 14.12
C ASP A 158 2.82 7.34 13.24
N LYS A 159 3.38 6.48 12.39
CA LYS A 159 4.42 6.86 11.42
C LYS A 159 3.87 7.64 10.21
N LEU A 160 2.57 7.67 10.04
CA LEU A 160 1.87 8.30 8.91
C LEU A 160 1.00 9.49 9.36
N ALA A 161 1.22 10.01 10.57
CA ALA A 161 0.35 10.99 11.23
C ALA A 161 0.11 12.29 10.42
N LYS A 162 1.02 12.63 9.51
CA LYS A 162 0.87 13.81 8.63
C LYS A 162 0.09 13.54 7.34
N HIS A 163 -0.33 12.30 7.11
CA HIS A 163 -1.00 11.89 5.88
C HIS A 163 -2.44 11.43 6.12
N ASP A 164 -3.26 11.54 5.09
CA ASP A 164 -4.60 10.94 5.04
C ASP A 164 -4.46 9.43 4.81
N VAL A 165 -4.87 8.62 5.80
CA VAL A 165 -4.77 7.15 5.75
C VAL A 165 -6.16 6.53 5.77
N HIS A 166 -6.49 5.79 4.72
CA HIS A 166 -7.71 5.02 4.57
C HIS A 166 -7.43 3.52 4.61
N SER A 167 -8.17 2.78 5.43
CA SER A 167 -8.11 1.33 5.51
C SER A 167 -9.50 0.74 5.37
N VAL A 168 -9.64 -0.24 4.46
CA VAL A 168 -10.95 -0.86 4.18
C VAL A 168 -11.39 -1.77 5.32
N LEU A 169 -10.46 -2.59 5.82
CA LEU A 169 -10.68 -3.52 6.92
C LEU A 169 -9.69 -3.24 8.06
N ARG A 170 -10.18 -3.34 9.29
CA ARG A 170 -9.34 -3.15 10.48
C ARG A 170 -9.46 -4.36 11.40
N TYR A 171 -8.31 -4.80 11.93
CA TYR A 171 -8.21 -5.87 12.89
C TYR A 171 -7.60 -5.35 14.18
N GLN A 172 -8.27 -5.60 15.29
CA GLN A 172 -7.93 -5.05 16.62
C GLN A 172 -6.97 -5.95 17.41
N SER A 173 -6.82 -7.21 16.98
CA SER A 173 -5.96 -8.22 17.61
C SER A 173 -5.56 -9.27 16.59
#